data_eaf0824947e8f4dd699bdc05cf03e0c9
#
_entry.id   eaf0824947e8f4dd699bdc05cf03e0c9
#
_cell.length_a   1.000
_cell.length_b   1.000
_cell.length_c   1.000
_cell.angle_alpha   90.00
_cell.angle_beta   90.00
_cell.angle_gamma   90.00
#
_symmetry.space_group_name_H-M   'P 1'
#
loop_
_entity.id
_entity.type
_entity.pdbx_description
1 polymer ?
#
loop_
_entity_poly.entity_id
_entity_poly.type
_entity_poly.pdbx_seq_one_letter_code
_entity_poly.pdbx_strand_id
1 'polypeptide(L)'
;MAAAAVAACVAVPASADIYSFKDERGVVHFTNIKGIDSRYRLVRREDGSPIKGYSDSAAKAYVPSQEDIQRYSSIIQTASKAYGVEPSLIHAVISAESAYNQYAVSRTGAMGLMQLMPDTARRYGVQNMMDPTQNIHGGVRYLADLLTLFKGRIDLAVAAYNAGENAVIRYGLTIPPYAETRHYVPRVLGFYHSFQSRKG
;
A
#
# COMPACT_ATOMS: atom_id res chain seq x y z
N MET A 1 55.99 -7.02 -10.49
CA MET A 1 54.85 -6.11 -10.30
C MET A 1 53.60 -6.82 -10.84
N ALA A 2 52.73 -7.28 -9.90
CA ALA A 2 51.50 -7.99 -10.27
C ALA A 2 50.35 -6.97 -10.25
N ALA A 3 49.70 -6.78 -11.40
CA ALA A 3 48.51 -5.92 -11.55
C ALA A 3 47.29 -6.68 -11.07
N ALA A 4 46.66 -6.21 -10.00
CA ALA A 4 45.37 -6.73 -9.53
C ALA A 4 44.25 -6.16 -10.42
N ALA A 5 43.55 -7.03 -11.14
CA ALA A 5 42.35 -6.68 -11.89
C ALA A 5 41.19 -6.58 -10.91
N VAL A 6 40.66 -5.36 -10.71
CA VAL A 6 39.40 -5.13 -9.97
C VAL A 6 38.25 -5.44 -10.92
N ALA A 7 37.57 -6.56 -10.67
CA ALA A 7 36.32 -6.89 -11.35
C ALA A 7 35.21 -5.98 -10.82
N ALA A 8 34.77 -5.00 -11.63
CA ALA A 8 33.58 -4.21 -11.34
C ALA A 8 32.35 -5.10 -11.49
N CYS A 9 31.71 -5.45 -10.36
CA CYS A 9 30.41 -6.12 -10.34
C CYS A 9 29.34 -5.12 -10.77
N VAL A 10 28.94 -5.16 -12.04
CA VAL A 10 27.81 -4.38 -12.55
C VAL A 10 26.56 -5.04 -12.00
N ALA A 11 25.91 -4.42 -11.01
CA ALA A 11 24.60 -4.84 -10.53
C ALA A 11 23.57 -4.62 -11.67
N VAL A 12 23.17 -5.68 -12.33
CA VAL A 12 22.07 -5.67 -13.30
C VAL A 12 20.79 -5.43 -12.47
N PRO A 13 19.97 -4.40 -12.79
CA PRO A 13 18.70 -4.23 -12.09
C PRO A 13 17.84 -5.49 -12.31
N ALA A 14 17.41 -6.11 -11.22
CA ALA A 14 16.47 -7.23 -11.28
C ALA A 14 15.12 -6.69 -11.77
N SER A 15 14.92 -6.75 -13.08
CA SER A 15 13.63 -6.51 -13.72
C SER A 15 12.92 -7.86 -13.82
N ALA A 16 11.62 -7.90 -13.66
CA ALA A 16 10.84 -9.12 -13.73
C ALA A 16 9.51 -8.86 -14.45
N ASP A 17 9.08 -9.84 -15.22
CA ASP A 17 7.75 -9.87 -15.82
C ASP A 17 6.67 -9.68 -14.74
N ILE A 18 5.61 -8.90 -15.03
CA ILE A 18 4.49 -8.71 -14.13
C ILE A 18 3.27 -9.43 -14.70
N TYR A 19 2.64 -10.20 -13.84
CA TYR A 19 1.42 -10.94 -14.13
C TYR A 19 0.28 -10.40 -13.29
N SER A 20 -0.95 -10.39 -13.82
CA SER A 20 -2.15 -10.04 -13.05
C SER A 20 -3.32 -10.96 -13.37
N PHE A 21 -4.26 -11.04 -12.42
CA PHE A 21 -5.60 -11.54 -12.68
C PHE A 21 -6.63 -10.68 -11.93
N LYS A 22 -7.86 -10.67 -12.43
CA LYS A 22 -9.00 -10.03 -11.79
C LYS A 22 -9.87 -11.12 -11.17
N ASP A 23 -10.15 -11.03 -9.86
CA ASP A 23 -11.04 -11.96 -9.17
C ASP A 23 -12.52 -11.66 -9.45
N GLU A 24 -13.42 -12.53 -8.95
CA GLU A 24 -14.86 -12.44 -9.14
C GLU A 24 -15.48 -11.15 -8.56
N ARG A 25 -14.80 -10.53 -7.60
CA ARG A 25 -15.17 -9.24 -6.99
C ARG A 25 -14.62 -8.04 -7.74
N GLY A 26 -13.86 -8.27 -8.83
CA GLY A 26 -13.27 -7.23 -9.65
C GLY A 26 -11.93 -6.71 -9.14
N VAL A 27 -11.36 -7.28 -8.07
CA VAL A 27 -10.04 -6.92 -7.54
C VAL A 27 -8.94 -7.44 -8.45
N VAL A 28 -8.00 -6.59 -8.81
CA VAL A 28 -6.85 -6.96 -9.64
C VAL A 28 -5.66 -7.29 -8.75
N HIS A 29 -5.19 -8.52 -8.89
CA HIS A 29 -4.02 -9.05 -8.19
C HIS A 29 -2.80 -9.01 -9.11
N PHE A 30 -1.63 -8.64 -8.58
CA PHE A 30 -0.38 -8.61 -9.32
C PHE A 30 0.67 -9.51 -8.69
N THR A 31 1.52 -10.11 -9.52
CA THR A 31 2.68 -10.90 -9.08
C THR A 31 3.78 -10.84 -10.12
N ASN A 32 5.02 -11.01 -9.69
CA ASN A 32 6.18 -11.22 -10.56
C ASN A 32 6.59 -12.71 -10.67
N ILE A 33 5.80 -13.60 -10.07
CA ILE A 33 6.07 -15.05 -10.06
C ILE A 33 5.27 -15.72 -11.17
N LYS A 34 5.96 -16.18 -12.22
CA LYS A 34 5.35 -16.92 -13.32
C LYS A 34 4.78 -18.26 -12.82
N GLY A 35 3.54 -18.54 -13.21
CA GLY A 35 2.92 -19.85 -12.95
C GLY A 35 2.44 -20.10 -11.51
N ILE A 36 2.37 -19.07 -10.67
CA ILE A 36 1.84 -19.18 -9.30
C ILE A 36 0.37 -19.64 -9.28
N ASP A 37 -0.41 -19.25 -10.30
CA ASP A 37 -1.81 -19.60 -10.50
C ASP A 37 -2.15 -19.43 -11.97
N SER A 38 -2.92 -20.35 -12.55
CA SER A 38 -3.30 -20.36 -13.97
C SER A 38 -4.17 -19.17 -14.40
N ARG A 39 -4.77 -18.46 -13.46
CA ARG A 39 -5.58 -17.26 -13.71
C ARG A 39 -4.72 -16.04 -14.09
N TYR A 40 -3.47 -16.00 -13.61
CA TYR A 40 -2.59 -14.88 -13.88
C TYR A 40 -2.19 -14.80 -15.37
N ARG A 41 -2.27 -13.61 -15.92
CA ARG A 41 -1.84 -13.29 -17.30
C ARG A 41 -0.69 -12.29 -17.22
N LEU A 42 0.28 -12.45 -18.12
CA LEU A 42 1.39 -11.51 -18.29
C LEU A 42 0.85 -10.13 -18.71
N VAL A 43 1.17 -9.08 -17.97
CA VAL A 43 0.67 -7.70 -18.21
C VAL A 43 1.80 -6.71 -18.49
N ARG A 44 3.03 -7.05 -18.11
CA ARG A 44 4.23 -6.25 -18.40
C ARG A 44 5.42 -7.17 -18.52
N ARG A 45 6.26 -6.94 -19.53
CA ARG A 45 7.51 -7.66 -19.71
C ARG A 45 8.65 -6.98 -18.93
N GLU A 46 9.69 -7.74 -18.66
CA GLU A 46 10.92 -7.29 -18.02
C GLU A 46 11.54 -6.08 -18.72
N ASP A 47 11.52 -6.03 -20.05
CA ASP A 47 12.02 -4.94 -20.89
C ASP A 47 11.08 -3.73 -20.95
N GLY A 48 9.93 -3.77 -20.22
CA GLY A 48 8.93 -2.71 -20.21
C GLY A 48 8.06 -2.65 -21.48
N SER A 49 8.27 -3.55 -22.44
CA SER A 49 7.49 -3.55 -23.68
C SER A 49 6.03 -3.95 -23.46
N PRO A 50 5.07 -3.33 -24.16
CA PRO A 50 3.67 -3.66 -24.03
C PRO A 50 3.38 -5.03 -24.65
N ILE A 51 2.44 -5.76 -24.05
CA ILE A 51 1.98 -7.05 -24.55
C ILE A 51 0.88 -6.81 -25.58
N LYS A 52 1.07 -7.35 -26.78
CA LYS A 52 0.10 -7.23 -27.88
C LYS A 52 -1.25 -7.81 -27.43
N GLY A 53 -2.30 -6.98 -27.36
CA GLY A 53 -3.65 -7.37 -26.92
C GLY A 53 -3.95 -7.10 -25.43
N TYR A 54 -2.99 -6.64 -24.63
CA TYR A 54 -3.25 -6.09 -23.33
C TYR A 54 -3.45 -4.57 -23.45
N SER A 55 -4.70 -4.11 -23.30
CA SER A 55 -4.93 -2.68 -23.15
C SER A 55 -4.80 -2.33 -21.67
N ASP A 56 -4.07 -1.26 -21.38
CA ASP A 56 -3.91 -0.67 -20.03
C ASP A 56 -5.25 -0.26 -19.39
N SER A 57 -6.35 -0.35 -20.17
CA SER A 57 -7.73 -0.16 -19.71
C SER A 57 -8.18 -1.20 -18.66
N ALA A 58 -7.46 -2.32 -18.51
CA ALA A 58 -7.72 -3.30 -17.44
C ALA A 58 -7.07 -2.92 -16.11
N ALA A 59 -6.10 -2.04 -16.11
CA ALA A 59 -5.58 -1.38 -14.93
C ALA A 59 -6.36 -0.09 -14.65
N LYS A 60 -7.69 -0.11 -14.76
CA LYS A 60 -8.48 0.94 -14.12
C LYS A 60 -8.07 0.93 -12.65
N ALA A 61 -7.42 2.02 -12.23
CA ALA A 61 -7.09 2.24 -10.83
C ALA A 61 -8.33 1.87 -10.01
N TYR A 62 -8.17 1.01 -9.00
CA TYR A 62 -9.26 0.66 -8.10
C TYR A 62 -9.93 1.95 -7.63
N VAL A 63 -11.21 2.08 -7.93
CA VAL A 63 -12.04 3.18 -7.43
C VAL A 63 -12.97 2.57 -6.40
N PRO A 64 -12.86 2.96 -5.11
CA PRO A 64 -13.75 2.46 -4.07
C PRO A 64 -15.20 2.68 -4.44
N SER A 65 -16.02 1.63 -4.34
CA SER A 65 -17.46 1.75 -4.53
C SER A 65 -18.08 2.59 -3.39
N GLN A 66 -19.25 3.15 -3.61
CA GLN A 66 -20.00 3.84 -2.54
C GLN A 66 -20.37 2.86 -1.41
N GLU A 67 -20.66 1.61 -1.75
CA GLU A 67 -20.96 0.57 -0.78
C GLU A 67 -19.75 0.28 0.13
N ASP A 68 -18.55 0.13 -0.44
CA ASP A 68 -17.32 -0.08 0.34
C ASP A 68 -17.06 1.08 1.30
N ILE A 69 -17.23 2.32 0.82
CA ILE A 69 -17.06 3.53 1.63
C ILE A 69 -18.07 3.55 2.77
N GLN A 70 -19.35 3.32 2.48
CA GLN A 70 -20.43 3.38 3.47
C GLN A 70 -20.30 2.29 4.54
N ARG A 71 -19.89 1.08 4.15
CA ARG A 71 -19.75 -0.08 5.06
C ARG A 71 -18.87 0.22 6.26
N TYR A 72 -17.80 0.99 6.09
CA TYR A 72 -16.86 1.28 7.16
C TYR A 72 -16.89 2.74 7.63
N SER A 73 -17.75 3.59 7.08
CA SER A 73 -17.78 5.02 7.37
C SER A 73 -17.95 5.34 8.84
N SER A 74 -18.82 4.63 9.55
CA SER A 74 -19.05 4.88 11.00
C SER A 74 -17.80 4.58 11.83
N ILE A 75 -17.11 3.47 11.53
CA ILE A 75 -15.87 3.09 12.22
C ILE A 75 -14.77 4.10 11.90
N ILE A 76 -14.63 4.49 10.64
CA ILE A 76 -13.65 5.49 10.20
C ILE A 76 -13.90 6.84 10.87
N GLN A 77 -15.15 7.30 10.95
CA GLN A 77 -15.49 8.55 11.62
C GLN A 77 -15.16 8.50 13.13
N THR A 78 -15.42 7.36 13.78
CA THR A 78 -15.11 7.18 15.20
C THR A 78 -13.60 7.19 15.42
N ALA A 79 -12.83 6.47 14.61
CA ALA A 79 -11.38 6.45 14.69
C ALA A 79 -10.76 7.83 14.36
N SER A 80 -11.29 8.52 13.33
CA SER A 80 -10.89 9.88 12.96
C SER A 80 -11.01 10.86 14.13
N LYS A 81 -12.16 10.86 14.79
CA LYS A 81 -12.42 11.72 15.98
C LYS A 81 -11.52 11.35 17.16
N ALA A 82 -11.30 10.05 17.38
CA ALA A 82 -10.49 9.56 18.49
C ALA A 82 -9.00 9.93 18.36
N TYR A 83 -8.47 9.91 17.14
CA TYR A 83 -7.02 10.04 16.91
C TYR A 83 -6.63 11.28 16.07
N GLY A 84 -7.58 12.12 15.69
CA GLY A 84 -7.30 13.37 14.96
C GLY A 84 -6.81 13.18 13.53
N VAL A 85 -7.09 12.04 12.88
CA VAL A 85 -6.71 11.78 11.50
C VAL A 85 -7.88 12.06 10.58
N GLU A 86 -7.63 12.78 9.48
CA GLU A 86 -8.68 13.15 8.53
C GLU A 86 -9.32 11.90 7.88
N PRO A 87 -10.68 11.78 7.84
CA PRO A 87 -11.35 10.62 7.24
C PRO A 87 -10.91 10.32 5.81
N SER A 88 -10.67 11.35 5.01
CA SER A 88 -10.18 11.19 3.62
C SER A 88 -8.84 10.48 3.54
N LEU A 89 -7.93 10.72 4.50
CA LEU A 89 -6.65 10.05 4.55
C LEU A 89 -6.80 8.59 5.00
N ILE A 90 -7.69 8.31 5.96
CA ILE A 90 -7.99 6.94 6.40
C ILE A 90 -8.56 6.12 5.23
N HIS A 91 -9.55 6.66 4.52
CA HIS A 91 -10.12 6.04 3.33
C HIS A 91 -9.05 5.79 2.25
N ALA A 92 -8.12 6.73 2.06
CA ALA A 92 -7.03 6.61 1.09
C ALA A 92 -6.07 5.45 1.41
N VAL A 93 -5.68 5.31 2.69
CA VAL A 93 -4.83 4.22 3.15
C VAL A 93 -5.55 2.89 2.99
N ILE A 94 -6.81 2.74 3.44
CA ILE A 94 -7.59 1.51 3.27
C ILE A 94 -7.72 1.13 1.79
N SER A 95 -7.96 2.11 0.91
CA SER A 95 -8.02 1.89 -0.54
C SER A 95 -6.72 1.35 -1.11
N ALA A 96 -5.59 1.88 -0.64
CA ALA A 96 -4.28 1.45 -1.09
C ALA A 96 -3.87 0.09 -0.50
N GLU A 97 -4.19 -0.19 0.75
CA GLU A 97 -3.76 -1.39 1.46
C GLU A 97 -4.55 -2.65 1.06
N SER A 98 -5.86 -2.57 1.06
CA SER A 98 -6.72 -3.75 0.92
C SER A 98 -7.80 -3.62 -0.14
N ALA A 99 -7.95 -2.45 -0.77
CA ALA A 99 -9.15 -2.17 -1.58
C ALA A 99 -10.44 -2.52 -0.81
N TYR A 100 -10.52 -2.18 0.47
CA TYR A 100 -11.62 -2.47 1.41
C TYR A 100 -11.87 -3.97 1.68
N ASN A 101 -10.94 -4.85 1.34
CA ASN A 101 -11.05 -6.25 1.70
C ASN A 101 -10.59 -6.49 3.15
N GLN A 102 -11.53 -6.67 4.09
CA GLN A 102 -11.21 -6.94 5.49
C GLN A 102 -10.46 -8.26 5.73
N TYR A 103 -10.51 -9.18 4.77
CA TYR A 103 -9.83 -10.49 4.84
C TYR A 103 -8.53 -10.51 4.04
N ALA A 104 -8.02 -9.35 3.62
CA ALA A 104 -6.77 -9.29 2.89
C ALA A 104 -5.60 -9.77 3.76
N VAL A 105 -4.76 -10.63 3.20
CA VAL A 105 -3.51 -11.12 3.80
C VAL A 105 -2.39 -10.96 2.78
N SER A 106 -1.34 -10.24 3.16
CA SER A 106 -0.16 -10.10 2.32
C SER A 106 0.77 -11.31 2.44
N ARG A 107 1.71 -11.43 1.51
CA ARG A 107 2.75 -12.49 1.57
C ARG A 107 3.67 -12.33 2.79
N THR A 108 3.83 -11.13 3.30
CA THR A 108 4.64 -10.81 4.48
C THR A 108 3.89 -10.90 5.79
N GLY A 109 2.58 -11.24 5.75
CA GLY A 109 1.74 -11.42 6.94
C GLY A 109 1.02 -10.15 7.42
N ALA A 110 0.98 -9.09 6.62
CA ALA A 110 0.11 -7.95 6.91
C ALA A 110 -1.36 -8.34 6.69
N MET A 111 -2.29 -7.88 7.53
CA MET A 111 -3.66 -8.36 7.54
C MET A 111 -4.68 -7.22 7.69
N GLY A 112 -5.87 -7.46 7.09
CA GLY A 112 -7.08 -6.65 7.27
C GLY A 112 -7.10 -5.38 6.43
N LEU A 113 -8.06 -4.49 6.74
CA LEU A 113 -8.37 -3.29 5.97
C LEU A 113 -7.18 -2.34 5.81
N MET A 114 -6.40 -2.15 6.88
CA MET A 114 -5.23 -1.27 6.91
C MET A 114 -3.90 -2.04 6.89
N GLN A 115 -3.93 -3.34 6.54
CA GLN A 115 -2.75 -4.20 6.36
C GLN A 115 -1.73 -4.08 7.51
N LEU A 116 -2.19 -4.32 8.73
CA LEU A 116 -1.31 -4.27 9.89
C LEU A 116 -0.37 -5.49 9.92
N MET A 117 0.91 -5.25 10.12
CA MET A 117 1.86 -6.31 10.48
C MET A 117 1.59 -6.79 11.91
N PRO A 118 1.83 -8.08 12.25
CA PRO A 118 1.57 -8.62 13.57
C PRO A 118 2.20 -7.83 14.72
N ASP A 119 3.42 -7.32 14.54
CA ASP A 119 4.12 -6.52 15.54
C ASP A 119 3.45 -5.16 15.73
N THR A 120 3.03 -4.52 14.65
CA THR A 120 2.26 -3.27 14.69
C THR A 120 0.91 -3.49 15.34
N ALA A 121 0.20 -4.56 14.98
CA ALA A 121 -1.08 -4.92 15.59
C ALA A 121 -0.95 -5.08 17.11
N ARG A 122 0.08 -5.79 17.57
CA ARG A 122 0.37 -5.99 19.00
C ARG A 122 0.69 -4.67 19.71
N ARG A 123 1.52 -3.81 19.10
CA ARG A 123 1.87 -2.48 19.62
C ARG A 123 0.65 -1.61 19.85
N TYR A 124 -0.37 -1.70 18.99
CA TYR A 124 -1.60 -0.91 19.06
C TYR A 124 -2.80 -1.63 19.68
N GLY A 125 -2.58 -2.80 20.31
CA GLY A 125 -3.60 -3.54 21.06
C GLY A 125 -4.65 -4.24 20.19
N VAL A 126 -4.35 -4.49 18.92
CA VAL A 126 -5.22 -5.21 17.98
C VAL A 126 -5.07 -6.71 18.23
N GLN A 127 -6.11 -7.35 18.74
CA GLN A 127 -6.14 -8.79 19.02
C GLN A 127 -6.61 -9.60 17.81
N ASN A 128 -7.55 -9.07 17.04
CA ASN A 128 -8.03 -9.67 15.80
C ASN A 128 -7.87 -8.70 14.63
N MET A 129 -6.84 -8.94 13.82
CA MET A 129 -6.55 -8.10 12.64
C MET A 129 -7.60 -8.20 11.52
N MET A 130 -8.49 -9.21 11.56
CA MET A 130 -9.60 -9.36 10.61
C MET A 130 -10.88 -8.67 11.10
N ASP A 131 -10.94 -8.23 12.36
CA ASP A 131 -12.03 -7.41 12.88
C ASP A 131 -11.89 -5.97 12.36
N PRO A 132 -12.88 -5.45 11.60
CA PRO A 132 -12.79 -4.12 11.00
C PRO A 132 -12.56 -3.01 12.02
N THR A 133 -13.22 -3.09 13.17
CA THR A 133 -13.14 -2.05 14.21
C THR A 133 -11.74 -2.02 14.80
N GLN A 134 -11.21 -3.16 15.22
CA GLN A 134 -9.89 -3.24 15.80
C GLN A 134 -8.80 -2.85 14.78
N ASN A 135 -8.92 -3.33 13.53
CA ASN A 135 -7.96 -3.08 12.49
C ASN A 135 -7.90 -1.59 12.11
N ILE A 136 -9.06 -0.95 11.89
CA ILE A 136 -9.13 0.48 11.57
C ILE A 136 -8.62 1.32 12.75
N HIS A 137 -9.07 1.06 13.98
CA HIS A 137 -8.59 1.82 15.14
C HIS A 137 -7.08 1.68 15.35
N GLY A 138 -6.53 0.47 15.25
CA GLY A 138 -5.10 0.24 15.37
C GLY A 138 -4.29 0.93 14.28
N GLY A 139 -4.73 0.80 13.01
CA GLY A 139 -4.08 1.42 11.87
C GLY A 139 -4.15 2.94 11.87
N VAL A 140 -5.29 3.51 12.26
CA VAL A 140 -5.45 4.97 12.37
C VAL A 140 -4.60 5.53 13.51
N ARG A 141 -4.50 4.84 14.64
CA ARG A 141 -3.63 5.25 15.74
C ARG A 141 -2.16 5.22 15.32
N TYR A 142 -1.72 4.17 14.60
CA TYR A 142 -0.37 4.14 14.03
C TYR A 142 -0.13 5.31 13.07
N LEU A 143 -1.08 5.59 12.18
CA LEU A 143 -0.99 6.71 11.23
C LEU A 143 -0.93 8.07 11.96
N ALA A 144 -1.68 8.24 13.05
CA ALA A 144 -1.64 9.44 13.89
C ALA A 144 -0.27 9.66 14.53
N ASP A 145 0.34 8.58 15.06
CA ASP A 145 1.68 8.64 15.63
C ASP A 145 2.72 9.03 14.55
N LEU A 146 2.60 8.49 13.35
CA LEU A 146 3.46 8.87 12.22
C LEU A 146 3.27 10.32 11.77
N LEU A 147 2.02 10.80 11.71
CA LEU A 147 1.74 12.21 11.41
C LEU A 147 2.36 13.14 12.47
N THR A 148 2.28 12.76 13.72
CA THR A 148 2.92 13.50 14.82
C THR A 148 4.44 13.48 14.70
N LEU A 149 5.03 12.31 14.46
CA LEU A 149 6.48 12.13 14.30
C LEU A 149 7.03 12.99 13.14
N PHE A 150 6.30 13.06 12.04
CA PHE A 150 6.71 13.83 10.86
C PHE A 150 6.07 15.22 10.77
N LYS A 151 5.58 15.77 11.91
CA LYS A 151 5.09 17.15 12.03
C LYS A 151 4.01 17.51 10.99
N GLY A 152 3.07 16.60 10.76
CA GLY A 152 1.97 16.77 9.82
C GLY A 152 2.33 16.55 8.34
N ARG A 153 3.56 16.16 8.01
CA ARG A 153 3.95 15.83 6.64
C ARG A 153 3.32 14.51 6.21
N ILE A 154 2.21 14.60 5.50
CA ILE A 154 1.42 13.44 5.05
C ILE A 154 2.25 12.51 4.16
N ASP A 155 3.05 13.06 3.25
CA ASP A 155 3.93 12.30 2.36
C ASP A 155 4.91 11.40 3.12
N LEU A 156 5.51 11.92 4.19
CA LEU A 156 6.45 11.16 5.02
C LEU A 156 5.72 10.17 5.95
N ALA A 157 4.57 10.55 6.50
CA ALA A 157 3.77 9.65 7.32
C ALA A 157 3.28 8.44 6.51
N VAL A 158 2.82 8.66 5.28
CA VAL A 158 2.42 7.62 4.35
C VAL A 158 3.62 6.75 3.93
N ALA A 159 4.77 7.36 3.64
CA ALA A 159 5.99 6.60 3.36
C ALA A 159 6.42 5.72 4.54
N ALA A 160 6.33 6.24 5.76
CA ALA A 160 6.66 5.50 6.97
C ALA A 160 5.63 4.40 7.30
N TYR A 161 4.37 4.61 6.98
CA TYR A 161 3.35 3.58 7.13
C TYR A 161 3.69 2.31 6.34
N ASN A 162 4.19 2.48 5.11
CA ASN A 162 4.60 1.38 4.24
C ASN A 162 6.01 0.83 4.56
N ALA A 163 7.00 1.72 4.77
CA ALA A 163 8.41 1.34 4.87
C ALA A 163 8.93 1.23 6.31
N GLY A 164 8.13 1.66 7.29
CA GLY A 164 8.55 1.85 8.67
C GLY A 164 9.19 3.23 8.91
N GLU A 165 8.92 3.81 10.09
CA GLU A 165 9.43 5.13 10.50
C GLU A 165 10.95 5.24 10.47
N ASN A 166 11.64 4.17 10.87
CA ASN A 166 13.10 4.13 10.87
C ASN A 166 13.72 4.25 9.47
N ALA A 167 13.02 3.76 8.43
CA ALA A 167 13.49 3.92 7.06
C ALA A 167 13.46 5.39 6.64
N VAL A 168 12.35 6.10 6.88
CA VAL A 168 12.22 7.52 6.54
C VAL A 168 13.26 8.36 7.30
N ILE A 169 13.47 8.09 8.58
CA ILE A 169 14.48 8.77 9.41
C ILE A 169 15.88 8.54 8.86
N ARG A 170 16.25 7.29 8.56
CA ARG A 170 17.56 6.90 8.01
C ARG A 170 17.87 7.57 6.69
N TYR A 171 16.86 7.80 5.86
CA TYR A 171 17.00 8.50 4.58
C TYR A 171 16.83 10.03 4.69
N GLY A 172 17.07 10.60 5.88
CA GLY A 172 17.12 12.06 6.06
C GLY A 172 15.77 12.74 5.93
N LEU A 173 14.68 12.11 6.41
CA LEU A 173 13.31 12.62 6.33
C LEU A 173 12.86 12.85 4.88
N THR A 174 13.18 11.90 4.02
CA THR A 174 12.70 11.80 2.62
C THR A 174 12.02 10.46 2.39
N ILE A 175 11.29 10.35 1.27
CA ILE A 175 10.70 9.07 0.86
C ILE A 175 11.83 8.09 0.53
N PRO A 176 11.92 6.94 1.22
CA PRO A 176 12.96 5.95 0.96
C PRO A 176 12.97 5.49 -0.51
N PRO A 177 14.15 5.18 -1.09
CA PRO A 177 14.26 4.79 -2.49
C PRO A 177 13.81 3.35 -2.77
N TYR A 178 12.93 2.80 -1.93
CA TYR A 178 12.33 1.50 -2.13
C TYR A 178 11.28 1.56 -3.23
N ALA A 179 11.34 0.65 -4.20
CA ALA A 179 10.40 0.64 -5.33
C ALA A 179 8.95 0.59 -4.87
N GLU A 180 8.63 -0.24 -3.87
CA GLU A 180 7.30 -0.35 -3.30
C GLU A 180 6.82 1.00 -2.72
N THR A 181 7.62 1.65 -1.86
CA THR A 181 7.25 2.90 -1.19
C THR A 181 7.09 4.05 -2.20
N ARG A 182 7.95 4.10 -3.23
CA ARG A 182 7.84 5.09 -4.32
C ARG A 182 6.56 4.96 -5.14
N HIS A 183 5.98 3.76 -5.24
CA HIS A 183 4.68 3.54 -5.87
C HIS A 183 3.52 3.73 -4.90
N TYR A 184 3.71 3.38 -3.64
CA TYR A 184 2.69 3.48 -2.59
C TYR A 184 2.30 4.92 -2.29
N VAL A 185 3.28 5.80 -2.05
CA VAL A 185 3.02 7.19 -1.65
C VAL A 185 2.17 7.95 -2.66
N PRO A 186 2.51 8.01 -3.98
CA PRO A 186 1.66 8.67 -4.97
C PRO A 186 0.25 8.06 -5.06
N ARG A 187 0.14 6.73 -4.89
CA ARG A 187 -1.15 6.04 -4.92
C ARG A 187 -2.06 6.47 -3.77
N VAL A 188 -1.53 6.52 -2.54
CA VAL A 188 -2.31 6.99 -1.38
C VAL A 188 -2.68 8.45 -1.52
N LEU A 189 -1.74 9.32 -1.93
CA LEU A 189 -2.02 10.75 -2.12
C LEU A 189 -3.06 10.99 -3.22
N GLY A 190 -3.06 10.20 -4.29
CA GLY A 190 -4.07 10.24 -5.33
C GLY A 190 -5.47 9.90 -4.80
N PHE A 191 -5.60 8.83 -4.00
CA PHE A 191 -6.84 8.52 -3.32
C PHE A 191 -7.26 9.62 -2.33
N TYR A 192 -6.32 10.15 -1.56
CA TYR A 192 -6.59 11.20 -0.59
C TYR A 192 -7.22 12.44 -1.25
N HIS A 193 -6.63 12.95 -2.32
CA HIS A 193 -7.20 14.06 -3.10
C HIS A 193 -8.58 13.73 -3.69
N SER A 194 -8.76 12.51 -4.18
CA SER A 194 -10.06 12.05 -4.68
C SER A 194 -11.14 12.03 -3.60
N PHE A 195 -10.81 11.63 -2.37
CA PHE A 195 -11.76 11.65 -1.25
C PHE A 195 -12.03 13.06 -0.73
N GLN A 196 -11.05 13.96 -0.78
CA GLN A 196 -11.28 15.37 -0.43
C GLN A 196 -12.27 16.05 -1.39
N SER A 197 -12.13 15.83 -2.70
CA SER A 197 -13.01 16.41 -3.71
C SER A 197 -14.45 15.88 -3.71
N ARG A 198 -14.71 14.73 -3.04
CA ARG A 198 -16.10 14.20 -2.88
C ARG A 198 -16.86 14.86 -1.72
N LYS A 199 -16.20 15.66 -0.88
CA LYS A 199 -16.83 16.36 0.27
C LYS A 199 -17.44 17.72 -0.10
N GLY A 200 -17.17 18.24 -1.30
CA GLY A 200 -17.76 19.47 -1.84
C GLY A 200 -18.91 19.14 -2.77
#